data_73313a61d4b23d57085830c28ea92b81
#
_entry.id   73313a61d4b23d57085830c28ea92b81
#
_cell.length_a   1.000
_cell.length_b   1.000
_cell.length_c   1.000
_cell.angle_alpha   90.00
_cell.angle_beta   90.00
_cell.angle_gamma   90.00
#
_symmetry.space_group_name_H-M   'P 1'
#
loop_
_entity.id
_entity.type
_entity.pdbx_description
1 polymer ?
#
loop_
_entity_poly.entity_id
_entity_poly.type
_entity_poly.pdbx_seq_one_letter_code
_entity_poly.pdbx_strand_id
1 'polypeptide(L)'
;MSIFVFYVIILKLKLNRIKLDLIKNKSKKMTSEKFEIEINTLKSFFEVYCKDKHQNQENKNVVLKYKEKTFEIKLCLCADCQDAINYSFDRLLQCPHEIKPRCRKCPTPCYEKPRWKNVAKVMIHSAVKLSLSKMKSRVKNIFS
;
A
#
# COMPACT_ATOMS: atom_id res chain seq x y z
N MET A 1 42.90 30.56 -17.94
CA MET A 1 42.10 29.46 -17.40
C MET A 1 41.92 28.41 -18.47
N SER A 2 42.38 27.21 -18.19
CA SER A 2 42.31 26.10 -19.17
C SER A 2 40.87 25.62 -19.33
N ILE A 3 40.43 25.33 -20.58
CA ILE A 3 39.15 24.75 -20.95
C ILE A 3 38.85 23.46 -20.13
N PHE A 4 39.93 22.79 -19.73
CA PHE A 4 39.85 21.59 -18.87
C PHE A 4 39.24 21.86 -17.47
N VAL A 5 39.56 23.00 -16.88
CA VAL A 5 39.02 23.40 -15.54
C VAL A 5 37.52 23.69 -15.63
N PHE A 6 37.07 24.34 -16.71
CA PHE A 6 35.66 24.59 -16.97
C PHE A 6 34.88 23.28 -17.16
N TYR A 7 35.42 22.30 -17.83
CA TYR A 7 34.81 21.02 -18.10
C TYR A 7 34.62 20.20 -16.79
N VAL A 8 35.63 20.22 -15.92
CA VAL A 8 35.58 19.55 -14.61
C VAL A 8 34.56 20.19 -13.68
N ILE A 9 34.41 21.52 -13.68
CA ILE A 9 33.42 22.25 -12.92
C ILE A 9 31.99 21.91 -13.38
N ILE A 10 31.77 21.88 -14.70
CA ILE A 10 30.45 21.51 -15.28
C ILE A 10 30.08 20.05 -14.95
N LEU A 11 31.04 19.14 -15.02
CA LEU A 11 30.84 17.74 -14.63
C LEU A 11 30.47 17.60 -13.13
N LYS A 12 31.17 18.32 -12.25
CA LYS A 12 30.85 18.34 -10.82
C LYS A 12 29.44 18.91 -10.52
N LEU A 13 29.05 19.96 -11.23
CA LEU A 13 27.73 20.56 -11.10
C LEU A 13 26.60 19.61 -11.59
N LYS A 14 26.84 18.90 -12.72
CA LYS A 14 25.91 17.87 -13.21
C LYS A 14 25.79 16.69 -12.26
N LEU A 15 26.89 16.20 -11.70
CA LEU A 15 26.91 15.12 -10.71
C LEU A 15 26.20 15.51 -9.40
N ASN A 16 26.39 16.75 -8.94
CA ASN A 16 25.69 17.26 -7.76
C ASN A 16 24.18 17.42 -8.01
N ARG A 17 23.77 17.82 -9.23
CA ARG A 17 22.36 17.88 -9.60
C ARG A 17 21.71 16.50 -9.62
N ILE A 18 22.38 15.51 -10.19
CA ILE A 18 21.92 14.11 -10.18
C ILE A 18 21.82 13.55 -8.75
N LYS A 19 22.80 13.84 -7.89
CA LYS A 19 22.74 13.48 -6.46
C LYS A 19 21.58 14.16 -5.73
N LEU A 20 21.33 15.43 -5.99
CA LEU A 20 20.19 16.17 -5.41
C LEU A 20 18.84 15.63 -5.90
N ASP A 21 18.73 15.24 -7.16
CA ASP A 21 17.51 14.64 -7.73
C ASP A 21 17.27 13.22 -7.19
N LEU A 22 18.34 12.44 -6.97
CA LEU A 22 18.26 11.13 -6.31
C LEU A 22 17.87 11.25 -4.82
N ILE A 23 18.34 12.28 -4.11
CA ILE A 23 17.96 12.57 -2.73
C ILE A 23 16.50 13.07 -2.65
N LYS A 24 16.07 13.92 -3.59
CA LYS A 24 14.68 14.37 -3.71
C LYS A 24 13.72 13.23 -4.04
N ASN A 25 14.13 12.30 -4.90
CA ASN A 25 13.32 11.11 -5.20
C ASN A 25 13.20 10.13 -4.02
N LYS A 26 14.19 10.11 -3.11
CA LYS A 26 14.16 9.29 -1.90
C LYS A 26 13.16 9.79 -0.85
N SER A 27 12.75 11.07 -0.91
CA SER A 27 11.87 11.70 0.07
C SER A 27 10.37 11.71 -0.31
N LYS A 28 10.01 11.26 -1.52
CA LYS A 28 8.62 11.33 -2.04
C LYS A 28 7.73 10.12 -1.75
N LYS A 29 8.17 9.18 -0.94
CA LYS A 29 7.33 8.06 -0.51
C LYS A 29 6.45 8.44 0.68
N MET A 30 5.28 7.80 0.80
CA MET A 30 4.34 8.05 1.91
C MET A 30 5.02 7.92 3.28
N THR A 31 4.44 8.55 4.30
CA THR A 31 4.93 8.45 5.68
C THR A 31 4.71 7.05 6.25
N SER A 32 5.43 6.68 7.31
CA SER A 32 5.27 5.39 7.98
C SER A 32 3.88 5.25 8.62
N GLU A 33 3.32 6.33 9.13
CA GLU A 33 1.97 6.38 9.71
C GLU A 33 0.91 6.13 8.61
N LYS A 34 1.07 6.74 7.44
CA LYS A 34 0.17 6.49 6.30
C LYS A 34 0.29 5.05 5.80
N PHE A 35 1.51 4.51 5.74
CA PHE A 35 1.75 3.13 5.39
C PHE A 35 1.04 2.17 6.36
N GLU A 36 1.11 2.43 7.66
CA GLU A 36 0.41 1.65 8.68
C GLU A 36 -1.12 1.66 8.50
N ILE A 37 -1.70 2.80 8.18
CA ILE A 37 -3.13 2.91 7.87
C ILE A 37 -3.48 2.05 6.65
N GLU A 38 -2.68 2.08 5.60
CA GLU A 38 -2.91 1.31 4.37
C GLU A 38 -2.83 -0.20 4.62
N ILE A 39 -1.83 -0.69 5.36
CA ILE A 39 -1.71 -2.13 5.68
C ILE A 39 -2.86 -2.62 6.57
N ASN A 40 -3.31 -1.82 7.54
CA ASN A 40 -4.44 -2.15 8.39
C ASN A 40 -5.76 -2.15 7.60
N THR A 41 -5.91 -1.26 6.63
CA THR A 41 -7.06 -1.26 5.71
C THR A 41 -7.07 -2.52 4.84
N LEU A 42 -5.95 -2.89 4.24
CA LEU A 42 -5.83 -4.14 3.48
C LEU A 42 -6.17 -5.35 4.35
N LYS A 43 -5.59 -5.46 5.54
CA LYS A 43 -5.90 -6.53 6.49
C LYS A 43 -7.40 -6.64 6.74
N SER A 44 -8.02 -5.56 7.20
CA SER A 44 -9.44 -5.53 7.54
C SER A 44 -10.33 -5.95 6.36
N PHE A 45 -10.04 -5.48 5.16
CA PHE A 45 -10.83 -5.77 3.97
C PHE A 45 -10.67 -7.22 3.53
N PHE A 46 -9.45 -7.75 3.54
CA PHE A 46 -9.20 -9.15 3.19
C PHE A 46 -9.79 -10.12 4.21
N GLU A 47 -9.72 -9.83 5.51
CA GLU A 47 -10.31 -10.68 6.56
C GLU A 47 -11.84 -10.71 6.46
N VAL A 48 -12.49 -9.56 6.21
CA VAL A 48 -13.95 -9.50 6.00
C VAL A 48 -14.36 -10.30 4.76
N TYR A 49 -13.68 -10.13 3.65
CA TYR A 49 -13.96 -10.85 2.41
C TYR A 49 -13.74 -12.36 2.56
N CYS A 50 -12.59 -12.75 3.10
CA CYS A 50 -12.23 -14.15 3.28
C CYS A 50 -13.20 -14.88 4.18
N LYS A 51 -13.59 -14.26 5.30
CA LYS A 51 -14.58 -14.82 6.23
C LYS A 51 -15.94 -15.07 5.57
N ASP A 52 -16.34 -14.19 4.64
CA ASP A 52 -17.64 -14.28 3.99
C ASP A 52 -17.67 -15.23 2.80
N LYS A 53 -16.57 -15.36 2.09
CA LYS A 53 -16.52 -16.01 0.77
C LYS A 53 -15.73 -17.31 0.75
N HIS A 54 -14.87 -17.51 1.71
CA HIS A 54 -13.95 -18.65 1.76
C HIS A 54 -14.05 -19.40 3.10
N GLN A 55 -13.45 -20.57 3.12
CA GLN A 55 -13.28 -21.40 4.31
C GLN A 55 -11.78 -21.69 4.51
N ASN A 56 -11.46 -22.44 5.57
CA ASN A 56 -10.09 -22.85 5.88
C ASN A 56 -9.12 -21.67 6.08
N GLN A 57 -9.54 -20.69 6.89
CA GLN A 57 -8.65 -19.61 7.31
C GLN A 57 -7.61 -20.15 8.28
N GLU A 58 -6.37 -19.71 8.09
CA GLU A 58 -5.24 -20.00 8.97
C GLU A 58 -4.66 -18.71 9.51
N ASN A 59 -4.19 -18.77 10.76
CA ASN A 59 -3.48 -17.64 11.37
C ASN A 59 -2.04 -17.62 10.89
N LYS A 60 -1.62 -16.51 10.29
CA LYS A 60 -0.24 -16.28 9.88
C LYS A 60 0.24 -14.91 10.32
N ASN A 61 1.50 -14.84 10.72
CA ASN A 61 2.16 -13.58 11.04
C ASN A 61 3.00 -13.15 9.83
N VAL A 62 2.83 -11.88 9.44
CA VAL A 62 3.60 -11.24 8.37
C VAL A 62 4.37 -10.07 8.97
N VAL A 63 5.63 -9.94 8.62
CA VAL A 63 6.49 -8.85 9.04
C VAL A 63 6.84 -8.01 7.83
N LEU A 64 6.49 -6.73 7.87
CA LEU A 64 6.81 -5.76 6.83
C LEU A 64 7.75 -4.71 7.37
N LYS A 65 8.83 -4.44 6.64
CA LYS A 65 9.75 -3.36 6.95
C LYS A 65 9.54 -2.20 5.97
N TYR A 66 9.24 -1.03 6.52
CA TYR A 66 9.06 0.19 5.72
C TYR A 66 9.77 1.37 6.37
N LYS A 67 10.73 1.95 5.63
CA LYS A 67 11.64 2.96 6.19
C LYS A 67 12.33 2.42 7.44
N GLU A 68 12.30 3.16 8.54
CA GLU A 68 12.92 2.78 9.81
C GLU A 68 12.00 1.95 10.75
N LYS A 69 10.76 1.66 10.31
CA LYS A 69 9.78 0.93 11.13
C LYS A 69 9.55 -0.49 10.62
N THR A 70 9.31 -1.39 11.57
CA THR A 70 8.90 -2.78 11.31
C THR A 70 7.46 -2.95 11.80
N PHE A 71 6.61 -3.56 10.98
CA PHE A 71 5.20 -3.80 11.24
C PHE A 71 4.95 -5.29 11.31
N GLU A 72 4.46 -5.77 12.44
CA GLU A 72 4.02 -7.16 12.61
C GLU A 72 2.50 -7.25 12.45
N ILE A 73 2.04 -8.07 11.52
CA ILE A 73 0.64 -8.17 11.14
C ILE A 73 0.20 -9.61 11.32
N LYS A 74 -0.79 -9.82 12.18
CA LYS A 74 -1.47 -11.11 12.32
C LYS A 74 -2.63 -11.16 11.34
N LEU A 75 -2.66 -12.17 10.48
CA LEU A 75 -3.68 -12.38 9.46
C LEU A 75 -4.39 -13.71 9.71
N CYS A 76 -5.70 -13.73 9.50
CA CYS A 76 -6.53 -14.94 9.52
C CYS A 76 -7.19 -15.10 8.16
N LEU A 77 -6.53 -15.78 7.22
CA LEU A 77 -6.92 -15.86 5.82
C LEU A 77 -6.71 -17.28 5.26
N CYS A 78 -7.50 -17.65 4.24
CA CYS A 78 -7.20 -18.83 3.43
C CYS A 78 -5.96 -18.62 2.56
N ALA A 79 -5.43 -19.68 1.97
CA ALA A 79 -4.21 -19.63 1.17
C ALA A 79 -4.28 -18.62 0.00
N ASP A 80 -5.40 -18.58 -0.73
CA ASP A 80 -5.59 -17.66 -1.86
C ASP A 80 -5.62 -16.19 -1.43
N CYS A 81 -6.33 -15.89 -0.33
CA CYS A 81 -6.36 -14.54 0.23
C CYS A 81 -5.01 -14.14 0.82
N GLN A 82 -4.26 -15.08 1.38
CA GLN A 82 -2.91 -14.84 1.88
C GLN A 82 -1.95 -14.47 0.72
N ASP A 83 -2.02 -15.19 -0.41
CA ASP A 83 -1.23 -14.86 -1.61
C ASP A 83 -1.60 -13.46 -2.14
N ALA A 84 -2.90 -13.17 -2.24
CA ALA A 84 -3.38 -11.91 -2.77
C ALA A 84 -3.02 -10.71 -1.88
N ILE A 85 -3.10 -10.84 -0.55
CA ILE A 85 -2.71 -9.75 0.35
C ILE A 85 -1.20 -9.54 0.37
N ASN A 86 -0.40 -10.61 0.31
CA ASN A 86 1.06 -10.49 0.23
C ASN A 86 1.48 -9.76 -1.04
N TYR A 87 0.88 -10.09 -2.18
CA TYR A 87 1.09 -9.34 -3.41
C TYR A 87 0.71 -7.85 -3.24
N SER A 88 -0.40 -7.56 -2.57
CA SER A 88 -0.82 -6.18 -2.29
C SER A 88 0.15 -5.43 -1.37
N PHE A 89 0.72 -6.10 -0.38
CA PHE A 89 1.76 -5.52 0.47
C PHE A 89 3.03 -5.20 -0.33
N ASP A 90 3.46 -6.08 -1.24
CA ASP A 90 4.61 -5.82 -2.11
C ASP A 90 4.38 -4.61 -3.00
N ARG A 91 3.17 -4.46 -3.56
CA ARG A 91 2.82 -3.25 -4.35
C ARG A 91 2.80 -1.99 -3.50
N LEU A 92 2.33 -2.09 -2.26
CA LEU A 92 2.32 -0.97 -1.33
C LEU A 92 3.73 -0.54 -0.91
N LEU A 93 4.62 -1.50 -0.64
CA LEU A 93 6.03 -1.25 -0.32
C LEU A 93 6.76 -0.53 -1.46
N GLN A 94 6.39 -0.80 -2.71
CA GLN A 94 6.99 -0.21 -3.91
C GLN A 94 6.25 1.06 -4.38
N CYS A 95 5.15 1.45 -3.75
CA CYS A 95 4.36 2.60 -4.17
C CYS A 95 5.19 3.89 -4.12
N PRO A 96 5.33 4.63 -5.25
CA PRO A 96 6.18 5.81 -5.32
C PRO A 96 5.50 7.09 -4.81
N HIS A 97 4.21 7.04 -4.49
CA HIS A 97 3.43 8.23 -4.17
C HIS A 97 3.58 8.64 -2.71
N GLU A 98 3.85 9.91 -2.47
CA GLU A 98 3.79 10.53 -1.14
C GLU A 98 2.34 10.63 -0.66
N ILE A 99 1.46 11.17 -1.50
CA ILE A 99 0.02 11.15 -1.30
C ILE A 99 -0.55 10.05 -2.20
N LYS A 100 -0.85 8.90 -1.59
CA LYS A 100 -1.32 7.74 -2.33
C LYS A 100 -2.71 7.98 -2.94
N PRO A 101 -2.85 7.94 -4.26
CA PRO A 101 -4.16 7.99 -4.90
C PRO A 101 -4.90 6.66 -4.68
N ARG A 102 -6.19 6.65 -4.95
CA ARG A 102 -6.94 5.39 -5.04
C ARG A 102 -6.37 4.55 -6.19
N CYS A 103 -6.05 3.28 -5.93
CA CYS A 103 -5.37 2.43 -6.91
C CYS A 103 -6.11 2.35 -8.27
N ARG A 104 -7.46 2.36 -8.27
CA ARG A 104 -8.26 2.40 -9.50
C ARG A 104 -8.11 3.67 -10.34
N LYS A 105 -7.62 4.76 -9.75
CA LYS A 105 -7.40 6.07 -10.38
C LYS A 105 -5.91 6.43 -10.41
N CYS A 106 -5.04 5.48 -10.10
CA CYS A 106 -3.61 5.74 -10.07
C CYS A 106 -3.08 6.02 -11.49
N PRO A 107 -2.35 7.12 -11.69
CA PRO A 107 -1.77 7.45 -13.00
C PRO A 107 -0.67 6.46 -13.42
N THR A 108 -0.08 5.75 -12.46
CA THR A 108 0.97 4.74 -12.67
C THR A 108 0.55 3.41 -12.03
N PRO A 109 -0.43 2.68 -12.60
CA PRO A 109 -0.92 1.45 -12.01
C PRO A 109 0.20 0.40 -11.91
N CYS A 110 0.34 -0.21 -10.73
CA CYS A 110 1.41 -1.17 -10.43
C CYS A 110 0.91 -2.62 -10.30
N TYR A 111 -0.41 -2.83 -10.29
CA TYR A 111 -1.01 -4.16 -10.26
C TYR A 111 -1.10 -4.77 -11.65
N GLU A 112 -0.81 -6.05 -11.77
CA GLU A 112 -1.17 -6.83 -12.95
C GLU A 112 -2.70 -6.95 -13.08
N LYS A 113 -3.22 -6.89 -14.30
CA LYS A 113 -4.68 -6.89 -14.55
C LYS A 113 -5.45 -8.02 -13.87
N PRO A 114 -5.02 -9.30 -13.91
CA PRO A 114 -5.73 -10.38 -13.22
C PRO A 114 -5.70 -10.21 -11.70
N ARG A 115 -4.55 -9.83 -11.14
CA ARG A 115 -4.36 -9.57 -9.71
C ARG A 115 -5.23 -8.40 -9.24
N TRP A 116 -5.27 -7.34 -10.04
CA TRP A 116 -6.12 -6.18 -9.75
C TRP A 116 -7.61 -6.55 -9.69
N LYS A 117 -8.11 -7.36 -10.63
CA LYS A 117 -9.51 -7.81 -10.62
C LYS A 117 -9.88 -8.52 -9.31
N ASN A 118 -9.00 -9.38 -8.81
CA ASN A 118 -9.22 -10.10 -7.55
C ASN A 118 -9.22 -9.15 -6.35
N VAL A 119 -8.23 -8.27 -6.25
CA VAL A 119 -8.15 -7.29 -5.17
C VAL A 119 -9.32 -6.31 -5.21
N ALA A 120 -9.76 -5.87 -6.40
CA ALA A 120 -10.91 -5.00 -6.56
C ALA A 120 -12.21 -5.65 -6.04
N LYS A 121 -12.43 -6.94 -6.27
CA LYS A 121 -13.57 -7.69 -5.70
C LYS A 121 -13.54 -7.65 -4.17
N VAL A 122 -12.37 -7.89 -3.57
CA VAL A 122 -12.18 -7.81 -2.10
C VAL A 122 -12.53 -6.42 -1.60
N MET A 123 -12.00 -5.37 -2.25
CA MET A 123 -12.22 -3.98 -1.83
C MET A 123 -13.69 -3.57 -1.92
N ILE A 124 -14.37 -3.89 -3.01
CA ILE A 124 -15.78 -3.56 -3.22
C ILE A 124 -16.67 -4.28 -2.20
N HIS A 125 -16.51 -5.59 -2.06
CA HIS A 125 -17.29 -6.40 -1.11
C HIS A 125 -17.14 -5.89 0.31
N SER A 126 -15.93 -5.73 0.78
CA SER A 126 -15.64 -5.32 2.15
C SER A 126 -16.06 -3.88 2.44
N ALA A 127 -15.90 -2.96 1.49
CA ALA A 127 -16.35 -1.58 1.64
C ALA A 127 -17.87 -1.51 1.84
N VAL A 128 -18.64 -2.23 1.02
CA VAL A 128 -20.11 -2.31 1.12
C VAL A 128 -20.51 -2.92 2.47
N LYS A 129 -19.91 -4.06 2.84
CA LYS A 129 -20.26 -4.75 4.11
C LYS A 129 -19.96 -3.91 5.33
N LEU A 130 -18.80 -3.29 5.40
CA LEU A 130 -18.41 -2.42 6.52
C LEU A 130 -19.27 -1.16 6.60
N SER A 131 -19.68 -0.59 5.46
CA SER A 131 -20.62 0.54 5.42
C SER A 131 -21.99 0.15 5.95
N LEU A 132 -22.55 -0.98 5.55
CA LEU A 132 -23.83 -1.49 6.05
C LEU A 132 -23.79 -1.80 7.54
N SER A 133 -22.70 -2.36 8.04
CA SER A 133 -22.51 -2.62 9.47
C SER A 133 -22.54 -1.34 10.31
N LYS A 134 -21.86 -0.28 9.83
CA LYS A 134 -21.87 1.04 10.47
C LYS A 134 -23.26 1.68 10.46
N MET A 135 -24.03 1.53 9.40
CA MET A 135 -25.40 2.02 9.32
C MET A 135 -26.30 1.30 10.32
N LYS A 136 -26.22 -0.03 10.40
CA LYS A 136 -27.00 -0.83 11.38
C LYS A 136 -26.73 -0.42 12.82
N SER A 137 -25.47 -0.20 13.19
CA SER A 137 -25.12 0.24 14.56
C SER A 137 -25.64 1.65 14.87
N ARG A 138 -25.64 2.58 13.92
CA ARG A 138 -26.20 3.92 14.08
C ARG A 138 -27.72 3.88 14.30
N VAL A 139 -28.43 3.11 13.49
CA VAL A 139 -29.89 2.94 13.62
C VAL A 139 -30.25 2.31 14.98
N LYS A 140 -29.53 1.27 15.39
CA LYS A 140 -29.75 0.65 16.72
C LYS A 140 -29.59 1.65 17.86
N ASN A 141 -28.58 2.52 17.79
CA ASN A 141 -28.34 3.53 18.83
C ASN A 141 -29.40 4.67 18.85
N ILE A 142 -30.14 4.88 17.75
CA ILE A 142 -31.24 5.85 17.69
C ILE A 142 -32.51 5.27 18.36
N PHE A 143 -32.72 3.96 18.28
CA PHE A 143 -33.90 3.28 18.81
C PHE A 143 -33.65 2.59 20.15
N SER A 144 -32.50 2.74 20.74
CA SER A 144 -32.17 2.33 22.11
C SER A 144 -32.15 3.52 23.03
#